data_07b9853d88631e4c95e8e4761d0fd702
#
_entry.id   07b9853d88631e4c95e8e4761d0fd702
#
_cell.length_a   1.000
_cell.length_b   1.000
_cell.length_c   1.000
_cell.angle_alpha   90.00
_cell.angle_beta   90.00
_cell.angle_gamma   90.00
#
_symmetry.space_group_name_H-M   'P 1'
#
loop_
_entity.id
_entity.type
_entity.pdbx_description
1 polymer ?
#
loop_
_entity_poly.entity_id
_entity_poly.type
_entity_poly.pdbx_seq_one_letter_code
_entity_poly.pdbx_strand_id
1 'polypeptide(L)'
;MTEPVSTELDSRFSASDAKPTSWEDAQRVLSDARIYWITTVRHDLRPHVTPLIGLWIDGSFCFCTGPGEQKAKNIVDNSNCVVLTGCNIYEAGLDIVVEGHAERVVEEARLLTLAEQFLTKYGDEWRFEVRESAFHHEGGEAWVFEVAPDKVLGFVRGDRPGQTRWLFEPRPG
;
A
#
# COMPACT_ATOMS: atom_id res chain seq x y z
N MET A 1 -1.35 6.68 -14.65
CA MET A 1 -1.95 6.66 -13.29
C MET A 1 -3.12 5.70 -13.31
N THR A 2 -3.19 4.78 -12.37
CA THR A 2 -4.30 3.81 -12.28
C THR A 2 -5.52 4.53 -11.69
N GLU A 3 -6.57 4.68 -12.49
CA GLU A 3 -7.82 5.29 -12.08
C GLU A 3 -8.85 4.19 -11.72
N PRO A 4 -9.70 4.41 -10.70
CA PRO A 4 -10.75 3.46 -10.39
C PRO A 4 -11.81 3.42 -11.49
N VAL A 5 -12.31 2.24 -11.79
CA VAL A 5 -13.45 2.05 -12.71
C VAL A 5 -14.79 2.37 -12.07
N SER A 6 -14.86 2.37 -10.75
CA SER A 6 -16.06 2.83 -10.01
C SER A 6 -15.67 3.48 -8.67
N THR A 7 -16.46 4.48 -8.27
CA THR A 7 -16.38 5.17 -6.98
C THR A 7 -17.78 5.19 -6.36
N GLU A 8 -17.91 4.61 -5.17
CA GLU A 8 -19.21 4.46 -4.52
C GLU A 8 -19.14 4.90 -3.05
N LEU A 9 -20.12 5.69 -2.59
CA LEU A 9 -20.34 5.96 -1.17
C LEU A 9 -21.19 4.83 -0.57
N ASP A 10 -20.72 4.20 0.49
CA ASP A 10 -21.55 3.25 1.23
C ASP A 10 -22.49 3.99 2.17
N SER A 11 -23.74 4.17 1.75
CA SER A 11 -24.76 4.90 2.50
C SER A 11 -25.12 4.26 3.85
N ARG A 12 -24.81 2.99 4.06
CA ARG A 12 -25.04 2.28 5.34
C ARG A 12 -24.13 2.76 6.46
N PHE A 13 -22.95 3.27 6.08
CA PHE A 13 -21.88 3.69 6.99
C PHE A 13 -21.44 5.15 6.78
N SER A 14 -22.33 5.95 6.17
CA SER A 14 -22.04 7.34 5.88
C SER A 14 -23.15 8.24 6.42
N ALA A 15 -22.78 9.47 6.80
CA ALA A 15 -23.77 10.50 7.14
C ALA A 15 -24.69 10.76 5.94
N SER A 16 -25.94 11.15 6.21
CA SER A 16 -26.98 11.31 5.17
C SER A 16 -26.64 12.36 4.10
N ASP A 17 -25.77 13.31 4.42
CA ASP A 17 -25.29 14.37 3.54
C ASP A 17 -23.80 14.19 3.12
N ALA A 18 -23.21 13.04 3.46
CA ALA A 18 -21.85 12.71 3.08
C ALA A 18 -21.70 12.55 1.55
N LYS A 19 -20.54 12.92 1.04
CA LYS A 19 -20.18 12.70 -0.37
C LYS A 19 -19.04 11.71 -0.44
N PRO A 20 -18.92 10.95 -1.54
CA PRO A 20 -17.73 10.13 -1.77
C PRO A 20 -16.46 10.97 -1.68
N THR A 21 -15.45 10.46 -1.01
CA THR A 21 -14.10 11.04 -1.05
C THR A 21 -13.58 10.94 -2.49
N SER A 22 -12.91 11.98 -2.98
CA SER A 22 -12.28 11.93 -4.30
C SER A 22 -11.11 10.94 -4.32
N TRP A 23 -10.85 10.32 -5.47
CA TRP A 23 -9.68 9.45 -5.62
C TRP A 23 -8.36 10.23 -5.45
N GLU A 24 -8.33 11.48 -5.89
CA GLU A 24 -7.21 12.39 -5.72
C GLU A 24 -6.87 12.61 -4.22
N ASP A 25 -7.88 12.82 -3.37
CA ASP A 25 -7.68 12.96 -1.92
C ASP A 25 -7.13 11.66 -1.31
N ALA A 26 -7.64 10.52 -1.73
CA ALA A 26 -7.13 9.21 -1.29
C ALA A 26 -5.67 8.99 -1.72
N GLN A 27 -5.34 9.30 -2.98
CA GLN A 27 -3.96 9.22 -3.49
C GLN A 27 -3.01 10.14 -2.73
N ARG A 28 -3.45 11.35 -2.37
CA ARG A 28 -2.64 12.27 -1.55
C ARG A 28 -2.33 11.68 -0.18
N VAL A 29 -3.34 11.13 0.52
CA VAL A 29 -3.12 10.46 1.81
C VAL A 29 -2.15 9.29 1.68
N LEU A 30 -2.31 8.47 0.63
CA LEU A 30 -1.42 7.35 0.35
C LEU A 30 0.01 7.81 0.04
N SER A 31 0.20 8.89 -0.71
CA SER A 31 1.52 9.40 -1.09
C SER A 31 2.25 10.07 0.07
N ASP A 32 1.53 10.83 0.89
CA ASP A 32 2.09 11.62 2.00
C ASP A 32 2.40 10.76 3.23
N ALA A 33 1.74 9.61 3.37
CA ALA A 33 1.95 8.72 4.50
C ALA A 33 3.40 8.23 4.56
N ARG A 34 3.97 8.24 5.76
CA ARG A 34 5.34 7.77 6.00
C ARG A 34 5.40 6.37 6.60
N ILE A 35 4.32 5.93 7.23
CA ILE A 35 4.18 4.59 7.80
C ILE A 35 2.89 3.97 7.28
N TYR A 36 3.00 2.72 6.91
CA TYR A 36 1.90 1.86 6.49
C TYR A 36 1.89 0.60 7.34
N TRP A 37 0.77 -0.11 7.30
CA TRP A 37 0.63 -1.42 7.90
C TRP A 37 0.27 -2.40 6.80
N ILE A 38 1.04 -3.49 6.66
CA ILE A 38 0.69 -4.56 5.74
C ILE A 38 0.17 -5.77 6.50
N THR A 39 -0.94 -6.29 6.02
CA THR A 39 -1.50 -7.56 6.47
C THR A 39 -1.26 -8.61 5.40
N THR A 40 -0.63 -9.72 5.77
CA THR A 40 -0.43 -10.91 4.95
C THR A 40 -1.00 -12.13 5.67
N VAL A 41 -1.17 -13.26 4.98
CA VAL A 41 -1.77 -14.47 5.54
C VAL A 41 -0.73 -15.57 5.63
N ARG A 42 -0.53 -16.12 6.83
CA ARG A 42 0.35 -17.28 7.05
C ARG A 42 -0.24 -18.54 6.42
N HIS A 43 0.58 -19.55 6.18
CA HIS A 43 0.13 -20.83 5.63
C HIS A 43 -0.93 -21.53 6.51
N ASP A 44 -0.95 -21.24 7.82
CA ASP A 44 -1.96 -21.71 8.77
C ASP A 44 -3.20 -20.80 8.88
N LEU A 45 -3.36 -19.89 7.92
CA LEU A 45 -4.44 -18.93 7.77
C LEU A 45 -4.51 -17.83 8.84
N ARG A 46 -3.56 -17.76 9.75
CA ARG A 46 -3.50 -16.64 10.70
C ARG A 46 -3.05 -15.37 9.99
N PRO A 47 -3.73 -14.23 10.22
CA PRO A 47 -3.27 -12.96 9.70
C PRO A 47 -1.94 -12.55 10.38
N HIS A 48 -1.09 -11.87 9.63
CA HIS A 48 0.18 -11.34 10.07
C HIS A 48 0.26 -9.86 9.68
N VAL A 49 0.36 -8.98 10.66
CA VAL A 49 0.38 -7.53 10.46
C VAL A 49 1.72 -6.97 10.91
N THR A 50 2.32 -6.12 10.09
CA THR A 50 3.54 -5.38 10.45
C THR A 50 3.48 -3.94 9.95
N PRO A 51 4.03 -2.97 10.71
CA PRO A 51 4.30 -1.64 10.19
C PRO A 51 5.49 -1.70 9.21
N LEU A 52 5.48 -0.83 8.22
CA LEU A 52 6.59 -0.67 7.28
C LEU A 52 6.58 0.72 6.63
N ILE A 53 7.71 1.07 6.04
CA ILE A 53 7.78 2.19 5.10
C ILE A 53 7.44 1.71 3.70
N GLY A 54 6.99 2.61 2.83
CA GLY A 54 6.65 2.29 1.45
C GLY A 54 6.33 3.51 0.61
N LEU A 55 6.09 3.26 -0.66
CA LEU A 55 5.79 4.27 -1.65
C LEU A 55 4.41 4.01 -2.25
N TRP A 56 3.61 5.07 -2.39
CA TRP A 56 2.50 5.06 -3.32
C TRP A 56 2.96 5.75 -4.59
N ILE A 57 3.12 5.00 -5.66
CA ILE A 57 3.66 5.49 -6.93
C ILE A 57 2.98 4.78 -8.10
N ASP A 58 2.63 5.53 -9.14
CA ASP A 58 1.98 5.03 -10.37
C ASP A 58 0.67 4.27 -10.10
N GLY A 59 -0.01 4.57 -8.98
CA GLY A 59 -1.26 3.94 -8.57
C GLY A 59 -1.09 2.56 -7.92
N SER A 60 0.11 2.24 -7.43
CA SER A 60 0.43 1.01 -6.71
C SER A 60 1.19 1.31 -5.43
N PHE A 61 1.13 0.42 -4.46
CA PHE A 61 1.94 0.49 -3.26
C PHE A 61 3.20 -0.37 -3.41
N CYS A 62 4.37 0.22 -3.19
CA CYS A 62 5.66 -0.47 -3.28
C CYS A 62 6.35 -0.50 -1.91
N PHE A 63 6.92 -1.65 -1.56
CA PHE A 63 7.68 -1.84 -0.33
C PHE A 63 8.82 -2.85 -0.52
N CYS A 64 9.76 -2.87 0.40
CA CYS A 64 10.81 -3.88 0.42
C CYS A 64 10.86 -4.63 1.75
N THR A 65 11.37 -5.85 1.72
CA THR A 65 11.48 -6.72 2.89
C THR A 65 12.54 -7.80 2.68
N GLY A 66 13.25 -8.17 3.74
CA GLY A 66 14.20 -9.27 3.66
C GLY A 66 13.53 -10.61 3.30
N PRO A 67 14.16 -11.45 2.48
CA PRO A 67 13.57 -12.73 2.03
C PRO A 67 13.28 -13.69 3.19
N GLY A 68 13.99 -13.58 4.30
CA GLY A 68 13.79 -14.35 5.51
C GLY A 68 12.62 -13.90 6.39
N GLU A 69 12.06 -12.72 6.14
CA GLU A 69 10.98 -12.17 6.95
C GLU A 69 9.64 -12.88 6.71
N GLN A 70 8.79 -12.91 7.76
CA GLN A 70 7.52 -13.63 7.70
C GLN A 70 6.59 -13.13 6.59
N LYS A 71 6.53 -11.81 6.34
CA LYS A 71 5.67 -11.27 5.29
C LYS A 71 6.14 -11.67 3.89
N ALA A 72 7.46 -11.76 3.64
CA ALA A 72 7.99 -12.25 2.38
C ALA A 72 7.59 -13.72 2.14
N LYS A 73 7.75 -14.58 3.14
CA LYS A 73 7.33 -15.98 3.09
C LYS A 73 5.83 -16.12 2.84
N ASN A 74 5.02 -15.32 3.53
CA ASN A 74 3.57 -15.35 3.36
C ASN A 74 3.17 -14.99 1.93
N ILE A 75 3.79 -13.95 1.34
CA ILE A 75 3.48 -13.48 -0.02
C ILE A 75 3.86 -14.50 -1.08
N VAL A 76 4.94 -15.24 -0.89
CA VAL A 76 5.33 -16.35 -1.81
C VAL A 76 4.24 -17.41 -1.86
N ASP A 77 3.63 -17.75 -0.72
CA ASP A 77 2.57 -18.77 -0.64
C ASP A 77 1.19 -18.21 -1.03
N ASN A 78 0.93 -16.95 -0.68
CA ASN A 78 -0.34 -16.26 -0.93
C ASN A 78 -0.09 -14.76 -1.11
N SER A 79 -0.17 -14.29 -2.34
CA SER A 79 0.10 -12.90 -2.69
C SER A 79 -0.96 -11.90 -2.23
N ASN A 80 -2.16 -12.37 -1.83
CA ASN A 80 -3.21 -11.48 -1.33
C ASN A 80 -2.77 -10.76 -0.07
N CYS A 81 -2.92 -9.46 -0.06
CA CYS A 81 -2.56 -8.63 1.07
C CYS A 81 -3.46 -7.40 1.21
N VAL A 82 -3.38 -6.78 2.37
CA VAL A 82 -4.03 -5.51 2.65
C VAL A 82 -2.97 -4.55 3.16
N VAL A 83 -2.92 -3.37 2.56
CA VAL A 83 -2.08 -2.26 3.02
C VAL A 83 -2.99 -1.16 3.54
N LEU A 84 -2.67 -0.61 4.70
CA LEU A 84 -3.44 0.50 5.24
C LEU A 84 -2.53 1.62 5.74
N THR A 85 -3.05 2.82 5.71
CA THR A 85 -2.49 3.99 6.38
C THR A 85 -3.62 4.89 6.88
N GLY A 86 -3.32 5.75 7.82
CA GLY A 86 -4.27 6.69 8.39
C GLY A 86 -3.64 7.48 9.53
N CYS A 87 -4.43 8.32 10.18
CA CYS A 87 -3.98 9.08 11.33
C CYS A 87 -4.61 8.54 12.62
N ASN A 88 -3.89 8.64 13.74
CA ASN A 88 -4.40 8.23 15.06
C ASN A 88 -5.13 9.39 15.77
N ILE A 89 -6.05 10.06 15.07
CA ILE A 89 -6.90 11.13 15.59
C ILE A 89 -8.34 10.67 15.49
N TYR A 90 -9.07 10.64 16.60
CA TYR A 90 -10.46 10.16 16.62
C TYR A 90 -11.44 11.13 15.94
N GLU A 91 -11.25 12.42 16.15
CA GLU A 91 -12.19 13.49 15.78
C GLU A 91 -12.14 13.84 14.28
N ALA A 92 -11.10 13.43 13.55
CA ALA A 92 -10.92 13.76 12.15
C ALA A 92 -9.95 12.82 11.47
N GLY A 93 -10.01 12.73 10.14
CA GLY A 93 -9.04 12.01 9.34
C GLY A 93 -9.66 11.19 8.24
N LEU A 94 -8.79 10.68 7.38
CA LEU A 94 -9.12 9.76 6.31
C LEU A 94 -8.17 8.55 6.43
N ASP A 95 -8.73 7.40 6.79
CA ASP A 95 -8.00 6.14 6.78
C ASP A 95 -8.23 5.44 5.44
N ILE A 96 -7.16 4.93 4.86
CA ILE A 96 -7.20 4.24 3.56
C ILE A 96 -6.77 2.80 3.74
N VAL A 97 -7.55 1.90 3.15
CA VAL A 97 -7.27 0.46 3.09
C VAL A 97 -7.20 0.04 1.63
N VAL A 98 -6.07 -0.51 1.22
CA VAL A 98 -5.81 -1.02 -0.14
C VAL A 98 -5.82 -2.54 -0.07
N GLU A 99 -6.78 -3.18 -0.74
CA GLU A 99 -6.82 -4.62 -0.96
C GLU A 99 -6.25 -4.92 -2.34
N GLY A 100 -5.34 -5.89 -2.42
CA GLY A 100 -4.69 -6.28 -3.66
C GLY A 100 -3.74 -7.46 -3.45
N HIS A 101 -2.91 -7.72 -4.44
CA HIS A 101 -1.90 -8.77 -4.37
C HIS A 101 -0.51 -8.22 -4.65
N ALA A 102 0.45 -8.75 -3.90
CA ALA A 102 1.84 -8.34 -3.98
C ALA A 102 2.57 -9.16 -5.05
N GLU A 103 3.18 -8.48 -6.00
CA GLU A 103 4.05 -9.08 -7.02
C GLU A 103 5.49 -8.64 -6.81
N ARG A 104 6.44 -9.56 -7.00
CA ARG A 104 7.86 -9.23 -6.86
C ARG A 104 8.34 -8.40 -8.05
N VAL A 105 8.95 -7.27 -7.79
CA VAL A 105 9.62 -6.43 -8.79
C VAL A 105 11.02 -6.99 -9.03
N VAL A 106 11.30 -7.40 -10.27
CA VAL A 106 12.60 -7.95 -10.67
C VAL A 106 13.27 -7.16 -11.80
N GLU A 107 12.54 -6.26 -12.44
CA GLU A 107 13.05 -5.42 -13.51
C GLU A 107 13.98 -4.35 -12.96
N GLU A 108 15.23 -4.32 -13.45
CA GLU A 108 16.28 -3.42 -12.95
C GLU A 108 15.91 -1.94 -13.08
N ALA A 109 15.33 -1.52 -14.21
CA ALA A 109 14.93 -0.14 -14.42
C ALA A 109 13.86 0.31 -13.40
N ARG A 110 12.88 -0.57 -13.09
CA ARG A 110 11.87 -0.30 -12.07
C ARG A 110 12.48 -0.23 -10.68
N LEU A 111 13.38 -1.16 -10.34
CA LEU A 111 14.09 -1.16 -9.06
C LEU A 111 14.91 0.12 -8.86
N LEU A 112 15.64 0.58 -9.88
CA LEU A 112 16.41 1.83 -9.80
C LEU A 112 15.51 3.03 -9.54
N THR A 113 14.37 3.12 -10.24
CA THR A 113 13.38 4.17 -10.02
C THR A 113 12.84 4.14 -8.59
N LEU A 114 12.49 2.97 -8.07
CA LEU A 114 11.98 2.83 -6.71
C LEU A 114 13.06 3.16 -5.66
N ALA A 115 14.32 2.78 -5.88
CA ALA A 115 15.43 3.10 -4.98
C ALA A 115 15.62 4.63 -4.84
N GLU A 116 15.53 5.37 -5.95
CA GLU A 116 15.55 6.85 -5.93
C GLU A 116 14.37 7.44 -5.15
N GLN A 117 13.17 6.88 -5.32
CA GLN A 117 11.98 7.35 -4.62
C GLN A 117 12.04 7.06 -3.10
N PHE A 118 12.57 5.91 -2.69
CA PHE A 118 12.83 5.63 -1.26
C PHE A 118 13.83 6.63 -0.67
N LEU A 119 14.93 6.89 -1.35
CA LEU A 119 15.92 7.89 -0.94
C LEU A 119 15.29 9.28 -0.81
N THR A 120 14.49 9.70 -1.78
CA THR A 120 13.83 11.00 -1.80
C THR A 120 12.84 11.14 -0.64
N LYS A 121 12.03 10.11 -0.37
CA LYS A 121 10.96 10.15 0.64
C LYS A 121 11.48 9.97 2.06
N TYR A 122 12.48 9.10 2.27
CA TYR A 122 12.91 8.66 3.59
C TYR A 122 14.31 9.11 3.98
N GLY A 123 15.12 9.57 3.02
CA GLY A 123 16.48 10.09 3.28
C GLY A 123 17.58 9.04 3.11
N ASP A 124 18.81 9.45 3.43
CA ASP A 124 20.03 8.67 3.16
C ASP A 124 20.08 7.30 3.86
N GLU A 125 19.39 7.14 4.96
CA GLU A 125 19.26 5.86 5.66
C GLU A 125 18.61 4.77 4.78
N TRP A 126 17.89 5.17 3.73
CA TRP A 126 17.19 4.29 2.80
C TRP A 126 17.76 4.37 1.39
N ARG A 127 19.08 4.55 1.32
CA ARG A 127 19.84 4.45 0.07
C ARG A 127 20.10 2.98 -0.24
N PHE A 128 19.51 2.50 -1.32
CA PHE A 128 19.67 1.12 -1.78
C PHE A 128 20.59 1.04 -2.99
N GLU A 129 21.42 0.01 -3.03
CA GLU A 129 22.10 -0.48 -4.22
C GLU A 129 21.19 -1.52 -4.90
N VAL A 130 21.03 -1.43 -6.22
CA VAL A 130 20.26 -2.40 -7.00
C VAL A 130 21.22 -3.39 -7.64
N ARG A 131 21.07 -4.67 -7.32
CA ARG A 131 21.78 -5.79 -7.94
C ARG A 131 21.03 -7.09 -7.73
N GLU A 132 21.24 -8.08 -8.59
CA GLU A 132 20.63 -9.42 -8.45
C GLU A 132 19.10 -9.37 -8.29
N SER A 133 18.42 -8.43 -8.98
CA SER A 133 16.98 -8.20 -8.90
C SER A 133 16.45 -7.95 -7.46
N ALA A 134 17.24 -7.24 -6.65
CA ALA A 134 16.92 -6.90 -5.27
C ALA A 134 17.55 -5.57 -4.85
N PHE A 135 17.07 -5.04 -3.75
CA PHE A 135 17.73 -3.96 -3.01
C PHE A 135 18.77 -4.54 -2.07
N HIS A 136 19.89 -3.84 -1.97
CA HIS A 136 20.95 -4.14 -1.02
C HIS A 136 21.27 -2.91 -0.18
N HIS A 137 21.43 -3.13 1.11
CA HIS A 137 21.74 -2.13 2.11
C HIS A 137 22.64 -2.78 3.17
N GLU A 138 23.18 -2.01 4.14
CA GLU A 138 23.96 -2.55 5.25
C GLU A 138 23.27 -3.69 6.02
N GLY A 139 21.93 -3.68 6.05
CA GLY A 139 21.09 -4.73 6.64
C GLY A 139 20.94 -6.00 5.80
N GLY A 140 21.52 -6.06 4.61
CA GLY A 140 21.46 -7.21 3.71
C GLY A 140 20.57 -7.02 2.49
N GLU A 141 20.13 -8.14 1.91
CA GLU A 141 19.24 -8.20 0.74
C GLU A 141 17.78 -7.92 1.14
N ALA A 142 17.08 -7.16 0.33
CA ALA A 142 15.64 -6.93 0.46
C ALA A 142 14.95 -7.10 -0.90
N TRP A 143 13.93 -7.96 -0.95
CA TRP A 143 13.05 -8.11 -2.10
C TRP A 143 12.08 -6.94 -2.15
N VAL A 144 11.83 -6.45 -3.34
CA VAL A 144 10.87 -5.37 -3.59
C VAL A 144 9.58 -5.98 -4.12
N PHE A 145 8.46 -5.50 -3.58
CA PHE A 145 7.12 -5.90 -3.99
C PHE A 145 6.30 -4.68 -4.39
N GLU A 146 5.46 -4.87 -5.39
CA GLU A 146 4.43 -3.92 -5.83
C GLU A 146 3.06 -4.52 -5.60
N VAL A 147 2.17 -3.76 -4.95
CA VAL A 147 0.77 -4.14 -4.68
C VAL A 147 -0.12 -3.26 -5.54
N ALA A 148 -0.69 -3.86 -6.58
CA ALA A 148 -1.72 -3.22 -7.37
C ALA A 148 -3.07 -3.32 -6.63
N PRO A 149 -3.87 -2.23 -6.56
CA PRO A 149 -5.16 -2.28 -5.92
C PRO A 149 -6.19 -3.02 -6.78
N ASP A 150 -6.94 -3.94 -6.17
CA ASP A 150 -8.20 -4.46 -6.70
C ASP A 150 -9.36 -3.62 -6.18
N LYS A 151 -9.25 -3.21 -4.91
CA LYS A 151 -10.23 -2.40 -4.22
C LYS A 151 -9.54 -1.50 -3.19
N VAL A 152 -10.02 -0.27 -3.09
CA VAL A 152 -9.58 0.65 -2.04
C VAL A 152 -10.82 1.09 -1.25
N LEU A 153 -10.67 1.20 0.06
CA LEU A 153 -11.67 1.74 0.98
C LEU A 153 -11.12 2.98 1.66
N GLY A 154 -11.91 4.03 1.71
CA GLY A 154 -11.62 5.25 2.45
C GLY A 154 -12.63 5.46 3.55
N PHE A 155 -12.15 5.73 4.77
CA PHE A 155 -12.98 5.93 5.95
C PHE A 155 -12.72 7.34 6.49
N VAL A 156 -13.67 8.26 6.23
CA VAL A 156 -13.65 9.61 6.80
C VAL A 156 -14.17 9.54 8.23
N ARG A 157 -13.41 10.14 9.15
CA ARG A 157 -13.81 10.31 10.57
C ARG A 157 -14.21 11.75 10.87
N GLY A 158 -14.86 11.96 12.00
CA GLY A 158 -15.32 13.26 12.48
C GLY A 158 -16.81 13.44 12.39
N ASP A 159 -17.28 14.68 12.36
CA ASP A 159 -18.69 15.05 12.43
C ASP A 159 -19.53 14.50 11.24
N ARG A 160 -18.89 14.24 10.13
CA ARG A 160 -19.52 13.72 8.90
C ARG A 160 -18.79 12.45 8.43
N PRO A 161 -18.98 11.33 9.13
CA PRO A 161 -18.33 10.10 8.75
C PRO A 161 -18.82 9.63 7.39
N GLY A 162 -17.93 9.02 6.62
CA GLY A 162 -18.25 8.48 5.31
C GLY A 162 -17.31 7.35 4.92
N GLN A 163 -17.86 6.36 4.25
CA GLN A 163 -17.10 5.26 3.69
C GLN A 163 -17.21 5.27 2.18
N THR A 164 -16.07 5.44 1.50
CA THR A 164 -15.98 5.39 0.03
C THR A 164 -15.27 4.12 -0.39
N ARG A 165 -15.76 3.50 -1.46
CA ARG A 165 -15.14 2.36 -2.10
C ARG A 165 -14.76 2.73 -3.54
N TRP A 166 -13.52 2.40 -3.90
CA TRP A 166 -13.02 2.46 -5.28
C TRP A 166 -12.71 1.04 -5.75
N LEU A 167 -13.16 0.68 -6.94
CA LEU A 167 -12.86 -0.59 -7.59
C LEU A 167 -11.93 -0.34 -8.78
N PHE A 168 -11.04 -1.28 -9.05
CA PHE A 168 -10.10 -1.22 -10.15
C PHE A 168 -10.30 -2.40 -11.09
N GLU A 169 -9.86 -2.26 -12.33
CA GLU A 169 -9.85 -3.40 -13.25
C GLU A 169 -8.88 -4.46 -12.74
N PRO A 170 -9.30 -5.74 -12.73
CA PRO A 170 -8.38 -6.84 -12.44
C PRO A 170 -7.20 -6.80 -13.41
N ARG A 171 -5.98 -6.84 -12.92
CA ARG A 171 -4.83 -7.03 -13.80
C ARG A 171 -4.90 -8.45 -14.40
N PRO A 172 -4.65 -8.62 -15.70
CA PRO A 172 -4.47 -9.96 -16.25
C PRO A 172 -3.28 -10.61 -15.55
N GLY A 173 -3.52 -11.79 -14.94
CA GLY A 173 -2.51 -12.62 -14.30
C GLY A 173 -1.49 -13.20 -15.29
#